data_f0ef1ea759cdfedd8f936f35aa3df180
#
_entry.id   f0ef1ea759cdfedd8f936f35aa3df180
#
_cell.length_a   1.000
_cell.length_b   1.000
_cell.length_c   1.000
_cell.angle_alpha   90.00
_cell.angle_beta   90.00
_cell.angle_gamma   90.00
#
_symmetry.space_group_name_H-M   'P 1'
#
loop_
_entity.id
_entity.type
_entity.pdbx_description
1 polymer ?
#
loop_
_entity_poly.entity_id
_entity_poly.type
_entity_poly.pdbx_seq_one_letter_code
_entity_poly.pdbx_strand_id
1 'polypeptide(L)' 'MLKKKFTILDHELVPKHILLTKEEKKQLLEQLKIRPEQLPWIRASDPVAKLIGAKPGDIVKIVRKSPTAGEAIAYRFVVP' A
#
# COMPACT_ATOMS: atom_id res chain seq x y z
N MET A 1 24.30 1.21 -17.95
CA MET A 1 23.74 1.39 -17.75
C MET A 1 23.18 1.54 -17.49
N LEU A 2 22.70 1.61 -17.26
CA LEU A 2 22.03 1.84 -16.97
C LEU A 2 21.59 2.08 -16.28
N LYS A 3 21.49 2.03 -16.05
CA LYS A 3 20.97 2.41 -15.38
C LYS A 3 20.84 3.12 -14.73
N LYS A 4 21.12 2.92 -14.75
CA LYS A 4 21.08 3.93 -14.07
C LYS A 4 19.93 4.75 -13.75
N LYS A 5 19.20 4.63 -14.08
CA LYS A 5 18.01 5.34 -13.91
C LYS A 5 17.07 4.78 -12.94
N PHE A 6 17.55 4.48 -11.79
CA PHE A 6 16.68 4.02 -10.75
C PHE A 6 15.91 5.17 -10.19
N THR A 7 14.60 5.08 -10.20
CA THR A 7 13.82 5.90 -9.31
C THR A 7 13.74 5.18 -7.97
N ILE A 8 13.41 5.91 -6.93
CA ILE A 8 13.25 5.30 -5.61
C ILE A 8 12.21 4.18 -5.66
N LEU A 9 11.17 4.35 -6.47
CA LEU A 9 10.09 3.38 -6.58
C LEU A 9 10.52 2.08 -7.25
N ASP A 10 11.60 2.12 -8.02
CA ASP A 10 12.10 0.93 -8.69
C ASP A 10 13.09 0.15 -7.85
N HIS A 11 13.50 0.72 -6.75
CA HIS A 11 14.45 0.05 -5.87
C HIS A 11 13.75 -1.07 -5.11
N GLU A 12 14.31 -2.26 -5.14
CA GLU A 12 13.64 -3.42 -4.56
C GLU A 12 13.45 -3.34 -3.06
N LEU A 13 14.21 -2.50 -2.38
CA LEU A 13 14.07 -2.31 -0.94
C LEU A 13 12.99 -1.30 -0.58
N VAL A 14 12.45 -0.61 -1.56
CA VAL A 14 11.39 0.37 -1.31
C VAL A 14 10.04 -0.32 -1.39
N PRO A 15 9.21 -0.20 -0.36
CA PRO A 15 7.87 -0.81 -0.40
C PRO A 15 7.04 -0.25 -1.54
N LYS A 16 6.33 -1.13 -2.23
CA LYS A 16 5.44 -0.73 -3.29
C LYS A 16 4.06 -0.46 -2.70
N HIS A 17 3.52 0.72 -2.99
CA HIS A 17 2.21 1.12 -2.49
C HIS A 17 1.21 1.08 -3.64
N ILE A 18 0.15 0.31 -3.46
CA ILE A 18 -0.88 0.13 -4.48
C ILE A 18 -2.23 0.51 -3.89
N LEU A 19 -2.94 1.40 -4.60
CA LEU A 19 -4.26 1.80 -4.19
C LEU A 19 -5.27 0.76 -4.67
N LEU A 20 -6.04 0.19 -3.74
CA LEU A 20 -7.03 -0.83 -4.10
C LEU A 20 -8.28 -0.19 -4.70
N THR A 21 -8.89 -0.88 -5.65
CA THR A 21 -10.18 -0.49 -6.17
C THR A 21 -11.27 -0.82 -5.15
N LYS A 22 -12.50 -0.32 -5.39
CA LYS A 22 -13.62 -0.62 -4.50
C LYS A 22 -13.88 -2.11 -4.40
N GLU A 23 -13.78 -2.81 -5.53
CA GLU A 23 -14.00 -4.25 -5.53
C GLU A 23 -12.92 -4.99 -4.77
N GLU A 24 -11.67 -4.61 -4.99
CA GLU A 24 -10.55 -5.22 -4.28
C GLU A 24 -10.66 -4.98 -2.78
N LYS A 25 -11.04 -3.76 -2.40
CA LYS A 25 -11.24 -3.43 -1.00
C LYS A 25 -12.31 -4.29 -0.37
N LYS A 26 -13.44 -4.41 -1.06
CA LYS A 26 -14.56 -5.23 -0.56
C LYS A 26 -14.15 -6.69 -0.40
N GLN A 27 -13.46 -7.24 -1.41
CA GLN A 27 -13.01 -8.61 -1.35
C GLN A 27 -12.04 -8.84 -0.21
N LEU A 28 -11.13 -7.90 -0.01
CA LEU A 28 -10.15 -8.01 1.07
C LEU A 28 -10.84 -8.04 2.43
N LEU A 29 -11.77 -7.13 2.66
CA LEU A 29 -12.46 -7.05 3.94
C LEU A 29 -13.30 -8.30 4.20
N GLU A 30 -13.89 -8.86 3.16
CA GLU A 30 -14.63 -10.11 3.29
C GLU A 30 -13.70 -11.28 3.61
N GLN A 31 -12.54 -11.30 2.95
CA GLN A 31 -11.57 -12.36 3.15
C GLN A 31 -11.02 -12.36 4.57
N LEU A 32 -10.68 -11.18 5.06
CA LEU A 32 -10.12 -11.02 6.40
C LEU A 32 -11.18 -10.99 7.49
N LYS A 33 -12.43 -10.80 7.09
CA LYS A 33 -13.56 -10.70 8.03
C LYS A 33 -13.33 -9.62 9.08
N ILE A 34 -12.84 -8.47 8.62
CA ILE A 34 -12.56 -7.33 9.48
C ILE A 34 -13.19 -6.08 8.89
N ARG A 35 -13.26 -5.04 9.72
CA ARG A 35 -13.70 -3.72 9.29
C ARG A 35 -12.49 -2.89 8.87
N PRO A 36 -12.68 -1.90 7.98
CA PRO A 36 -11.56 -1.05 7.57
C PRO A 36 -10.87 -0.40 8.76
N GLU A 37 -11.61 -0.01 9.78
CA GLU A 37 -11.05 0.66 10.95
C GLU A 37 -10.10 -0.22 11.74
N GLN A 38 -10.17 -1.52 11.55
CA GLN A 38 -9.28 -2.45 12.26
C GLN A 38 -7.90 -2.54 11.63
N LEU A 39 -7.74 -2.00 10.44
CA LEU A 39 -6.44 -1.95 9.78
C LEU A 39 -5.61 -0.79 10.34
N PRO A 40 -4.28 -0.89 10.30
CA PRO A 40 -3.45 0.27 10.60
C PRO A 40 -3.83 1.44 9.70
N TRP A 41 -3.67 2.65 10.19
CA TRP A 41 -4.10 3.84 9.47
C TRP A 41 -2.93 4.51 8.75
N ILE A 42 -3.25 5.15 7.63
CA ILE A 42 -2.35 6.07 6.96
C ILE A 42 -3.17 7.32 6.66
N ARG A 43 -2.59 8.48 6.88
CA ARG A 43 -3.30 9.72 6.65
C ARG A 43 -3.33 10.07 5.18
N ALA A 44 -4.44 10.65 4.73
CA ALA A 44 -4.55 11.12 3.35
C ALA A 44 -3.49 12.20 3.04
N SER A 45 -3.03 12.89 4.06
CA SER A 45 -1.99 13.91 3.90
C SER A 45 -0.57 13.34 3.85
N ASP A 46 -0.43 12.04 4.08
CA ASP A 46 0.88 11.40 4.00
C ASP A 46 1.44 11.55 2.57
N PRO A 47 2.74 11.88 2.44
CA PRO A 47 3.33 12.08 1.11
C PRO A 47 3.11 10.89 0.17
N VAL A 48 3.22 9.67 0.67
CA VAL A 48 3.02 8.48 -0.15
C VAL A 48 1.56 8.36 -0.56
N ALA A 49 0.63 8.61 0.37
CA ALA A 49 -0.79 8.56 0.05
C ALA A 49 -1.15 9.58 -1.03
N LYS A 50 -0.58 10.78 -0.94
CA LYS A 50 -0.79 11.79 -1.97
C LYS A 50 -0.24 11.37 -3.31
N LEU A 51 0.93 10.74 -3.29
CA LEU A 51 1.59 10.32 -4.51
C LEU A 51 0.77 9.31 -5.30
N ILE A 52 0.09 8.42 -4.61
CA ILE A 52 -0.73 7.39 -5.27
C ILE A 52 -2.20 7.81 -5.41
N GLY A 53 -2.55 9.01 -4.96
CA GLY A 53 -3.91 9.49 -5.08
C GLY A 53 -4.89 8.89 -4.11
N ALA A 54 -4.42 8.44 -2.96
CA ALA A 54 -5.28 7.83 -1.95
C ALA A 54 -6.18 8.88 -1.29
N LYS A 55 -7.41 8.50 -1.06
CA LYS A 55 -8.41 9.37 -0.42
C LYS A 55 -8.93 8.72 0.85
N PRO A 56 -9.47 9.49 1.79
CA PRO A 56 -10.07 8.90 2.99
C PRO A 56 -11.09 7.83 2.60
N GLY A 57 -11.02 6.70 3.28
CA GLY A 57 -11.87 5.57 3.00
C GLY A 57 -11.25 4.52 2.09
N ASP A 58 -10.14 4.84 1.45
CA ASP A 58 -9.44 3.88 0.60
C ASP A 58 -8.57 2.95 1.43
N ILE A 59 -8.17 1.85 0.81
CA ILE A 59 -7.21 0.93 1.42
C ILE A 59 -5.99 0.84 0.52
N VAL A 60 -4.82 0.95 1.12
CA VAL A 60 -3.55 0.87 0.42
C VAL A 60 -2.90 -0.48 0.71
N LYS A 61 -2.52 -1.17 -0.34
CA LYS A 61 -1.77 -2.41 -0.24
C LYS A 61 -0.28 -2.10 -0.34
N ILE A 62 0.48 -2.52 0.66
CA ILE A 62 1.92 -2.28 0.70
C ILE A 62 2.63 -3.59 0.51
N VAL A 63 3.41 -3.69 -0.56
CA VAL A 63 4.17 -4.90 -0.86
C VAL A 63 5.63 -4.60 -0.56
N ARG A 64 6.20 -5.36 0.35
CA ARG A 64 7.62 -5.24 0.74
C ARG A 64 8.35 -6.50 0.34
N LYS A 65 9.50 -6.32 -0.28
CA LYS A 65 10.37 -7.44 -0.61
C LYS A 65 11.51 -7.50 0.38
N SER A 66 11.76 -8.69 0.89
CA SER A 66 12.85 -8.91 1.82
C SER A 66 13.84 -9.89 1.20
N PRO A 67 15.13 -9.63 1.28
CA PRO A 67 16.11 -10.57 0.73
C PRO A 67 16.06 -11.96 1.38
N THR A 68 15.60 -12.03 2.61
CA THR A 68 15.58 -13.30 3.33
C THR A 68 14.20 -13.88 3.51
N ALA A 69 13.18 -13.04 3.61
CA ALA A 69 11.83 -13.51 3.92
C ALA A 69 10.89 -13.51 2.72
N GLY A 70 11.39 -13.11 1.56
CA GLY A 70 10.55 -13.01 0.37
C GLY A 70 9.67 -11.80 0.40
N GLU A 71 8.40 -11.98 0.10
CA GLU A 71 7.47 -10.88 -0.05
C GLU A 71 6.52 -10.82 1.13
N ALA A 72 6.35 -9.65 1.69
CA ALA A 72 5.39 -9.40 2.77
C ALA A 72 4.37 -8.38 2.31
N ILE A 73 3.10 -8.61 2.62
CA ILE A 73 2.02 -7.72 2.22
C ILE A 73 1.36 -7.15 3.47
N ALA A 74 1.19 -5.84 3.47
CA ALA A 74 0.49 -5.14 4.53
C ALA A 74 -0.59 -4.26 3.93
N TYR A 75 -1.58 -3.92 4.74
CA TYR A 75 -2.69 -3.07 4.30
C TYR A 75 -2.85 -1.93 5.28
N ARG A 76 -3.24 -0.76 4.77
CA ARG A 76 -3.50 0.40 5.60
C ARG A 76 -4.78 1.08 5.16
N PHE A 77 -5.56 1.55 6.14
CA PHE A 77 -6.79 2.26 5.87
C PHE A 77 -6.50 3.76 5.84
N VAL A 78 -6.92 4.43 4.76
CA VAL A 78 -6.66 5.86 4.59
C VAL A 78 -7.67 6.66 5.40
N VAL A 79 -7.16 7.52 6.29
CA VAL A 79 -8.00 8.40 7.12
C VAL A 79 -7.69 9.85 6.78
N PRO A 80 -8.63 10.76 7.07
CA PRO A 80 -8.41 12.19 6.79
C PRO A 80 -7.21 12.77 7.50
#